data_7557c85946d5aa57315ef7f1acf7c2a9
#
_entry.id   7557c85946d5aa57315ef7f1acf7c2a9
#
_cell.length_a   1.000
_cell.length_b   1.000
_cell.length_c   1.000
_cell.angle_alpha   90.00
_cell.angle_beta   90.00
_cell.angle_gamma   90.00
#
_symmetry.space_group_name_H-M   'P 1'
#
loop_
_entity.id
_entity.type
_entity.pdbx_description
1 polymer ?
#
loop_
_entity_poly.entity_id
_entity_poly.type
_entity_poly.pdbx_seq_one_letter_code
_entity_poly.pdbx_strand_id
1 'polypeptide(L)'
;MLLLFFLFLAVAHAIVVSGPLGPWNVSHHVVELTDESRWDPYAPENSPHKRRILTSFFLPFHEDQQECEVDRIDYMPPRSLETYNIVAKALGLPNNTFQGLELDFCKVSSKKQLAHPVVIFSPGFSSSRLFSSAQAQSLASQGYVVITVDHPYEATIVEFPDGRVVYGVTSAAIDDETAEKAVVVRSQDISFLIDQLSETPNLGPSFDGRFDMSKIFVYGHSLGGATSAQVAFNDDRVLGGLDLDGALRGSVSEDGLDVPFFVVSQEGTPDTTSYFKGFMDKLRGPKMLLEIDGTEHLSFVDLPLLLSLRDDVSPELQPMIAMVLGTIDGKRIADIVNNILSMVTSFLFEGKAESLCKLEDEVAEVTVVERDLNGTCSD
;
A
#
# COMPACT_ATOMS: atom_id res chain seq x y z
N MET A 1 17.88 -45.93 35.00
CA MET A 1 16.61 -45.34 34.54
C MET A 1 16.96 -44.11 33.72
N LEU A 2 17.08 -44.25 32.42
CA LEU A 2 17.46 -43.19 31.49
C LEU A 2 16.17 -42.43 31.11
N LEU A 3 16.04 -41.17 31.53
CA LEU A 3 14.98 -40.27 31.04
C LEU A 3 15.40 -39.79 29.63
N LEU A 4 14.75 -40.29 28.58
CA LEU A 4 14.82 -39.71 27.26
C LEU A 4 13.94 -38.43 27.26
N PHE A 5 14.57 -37.25 27.22
CA PHE A 5 13.92 -36.00 26.87
C PHE A 5 13.66 -35.99 25.36
N PHE A 6 12.43 -36.23 24.94
CA PHE A 6 12.00 -35.90 23.59
C PHE A 6 11.87 -34.36 23.48
N LEU A 7 12.86 -33.72 22.88
CA LEU A 7 12.68 -32.36 22.35
C LEU A 7 11.69 -32.48 21.17
N PHE A 8 10.44 -32.10 21.40
CA PHE A 8 9.53 -31.75 20.29
C PHE A 8 10.04 -30.45 19.71
N LEU A 9 10.81 -30.51 18.64
CA LEU A 9 11.01 -29.39 17.73
C LEU A 9 9.64 -29.15 17.08
N ALA A 10 8.90 -28.15 17.55
CA ALA A 10 7.78 -27.60 16.80
C ALA A 10 8.37 -27.04 15.49
N VAL A 11 8.16 -27.74 14.40
CA VAL A 11 8.42 -27.21 13.06
C VAL A 11 7.37 -26.13 12.85
N ALA A 12 7.74 -24.87 13.05
CA ALA A 12 6.89 -23.76 12.65
C ALA A 12 6.73 -23.87 11.13
N HIS A 13 5.53 -24.21 10.66
CA HIS A 13 5.23 -24.18 9.24
C HIS A 13 5.15 -22.71 8.83
N ALA A 14 5.89 -22.34 7.80
CA ALA A 14 5.78 -21.03 7.19
C ALA A 14 4.38 -20.85 6.59
N ILE A 15 3.76 -19.71 6.82
CA ILE A 15 2.46 -19.36 6.27
C ILE A 15 2.73 -18.49 5.04
N VAL A 16 2.43 -19.02 3.85
CA VAL A 16 2.55 -18.23 2.62
C VAL A 16 1.35 -17.28 2.52
N VAL A 17 1.65 -15.99 2.53
CA VAL A 17 0.67 -14.93 2.35
C VAL A 17 0.41 -14.79 0.85
N SER A 18 -0.84 -14.92 0.46
CA SER A 18 -1.28 -14.69 -0.92
C SER A 18 -2.62 -13.99 -0.91
N GLY A 19 -2.68 -12.85 -1.56
CA GLY A 19 -3.93 -12.19 -1.95
C GLY A 19 -4.51 -12.82 -3.22
N PRO A 20 -5.58 -12.26 -3.79
CA PRO A 20 -6.13 -12.68 -5.08
C PRO A 20 -5.12 -12.41 -6.19
N LEU A 21 -4.70 -13.46 -6.92
CA LEU A 21 -3.70 -13.35 -7.98
C LEU A 21 -4.34 -13.34 -9.37
N GLY A 22 -3.82 -12.47 -10.23
CA GLY A 22 -4.11 -12.39 -11.66
C GLY A 22 -3.21 -13.33 -12.51
N PRO A 23 -3.23 -13.16 -13.83
CA PRO A 23 -2.56 -14.08 -14.76
C PRO A 23 -1.05 -13.86 -14.92
N TRP A 24 -0.48 -12.78 -14.35
CA TRP A 24 0.93 -12.46 -14.48
C TRP A 24 1.75 -12.99 -13.31
N ASN A 25 2.92 -13.56 -13.61
CA ASN A 25 3.94 -13.82 -12.60
C ASN A 25 4.48 -12.49 -12.07
N VAL A 26 4.90 -12.47 -10.80
CA VAL A 26 5.43 -11.26 -10.17
C VAL A 26 6.83 -11.54 -9.62
N SER A 27 7.79 -10.68 -9.95
CA SER A 27 9.10 -10.64 -9.29
C SER A 27 9.17 -9.49 -8.31
N HIS A 28 10.01 -9.61 -7.29
CA HIS A 28 10.16 -8.63 -6.23
C HIS A 28 11.59 -8.10 -6.15
N HIS A 29 11.74 -6.78 -5.96
CA HIS A 29 13.04 -6.14 -5.77
C HIS A 29 12.90 -5.03 -4.72
N VAL A 30 13.91 -4.88 -3.88
CA VAL A 30 14.00 -3.79 -2.90
C VAL A 30 15.11 -2.83 -3.33
N VAL A 31 14.77 -1.54 -3.43
CA VAL A 31 15.70 -0.51 -3.92
C VAL A 31 15.71 0.68 -2.97
N GLU A 32 16.90 1.05 -2.50
CA GLU A 32 17.14 2.32 -1.82
C GLU A 32 17.45 3.39 -2.86
N LEU A 33 16.78 4.56 -2.74
CA LEU A 33 17.00 5.72 -3.58
C LEU A 33 17.40 6.91 -2.71
N THR A 34 18.39 7.68 -3.16
CA THR A 34 18.84 8.90 -2.49
C THR A 34 18.58 10.10 -3.38
N ASP A 35 17.80 11.05 -2.86
CA ASP A 35 17.59 12.34 -3.52
C ASP A 35 18.73 13.30 -3.17
N GLU A 36 19.69 13.38 -4.04
CA GLU A 36 20.89 14.24 -3.87
C GLU A 36 20.56 15.75 -3.89
N SER A 37 19.37 16.13 -4.35
CA SER A 37 18.93 17.52 -4.39
C SER A 37 18.40 18.01 -3.03
N ARG A 38 17.77 17.14 -2.21
CA ARG A 38 17.13 17.49 -0.96
C ARG A 38 17.91 17.01 0.26
N TRP A 39 18.04 17.86 1.29
CA TRP A 39 18.40 17.43 2.63
C TRP A 39 17.20 16.79 3.32
N ASP A 40 17.46 15.72 4.09
CA ASP A 40 16.38 15.07 4.84
C ASP A 40 15.95 15.98 6.01
N PRO A 41 14.68 16.44 6.04
CA PRO A 41 14.22 17.37 7.08
C PRO A 41 14.08 16.72 8.46
N TYR A 42 14.14 15.38 8.51
CA TYR A 42 14.04 14.60 9.75
C TYR A 42 15.39 14.04 10.19
N ALA A 43 16.45 14.23 9.41
CA ALA A 43 17.77 13.77 9.78
C ALA A 43 18.24 14.41 11.10
N PRO A 44 18.92 13.65 11.99
CA PRO A 44 19.45 14.19 13.23
C PRO A 44 20.41 15.37 12.95
N GLU A 45 20.31 16.44 13.74
CA GLU A 45 21.16 17.65 13.58
C GLU A 45 22.66 17.34 13.59
N ASN A 46 23.07 16.35 14.37
CA ASN A 46 24.47 15.93 14.47
C ASN A 46 24.91 14.97 13.34
N SER A 47 24.00 14.57 12.45
CA SER A 47 24.24 13.67 11.32
C SER A 47 23.34 14.00 10.13
N PRO A 48 23.41 15.24 9.59
CA PRO A 48 22.60 15.64 8.45
C PRO A 48 22.99 14.81 7.21
N HIS A 49 22.00 14.40 6.44
CA HIS A 49 22.22 13.63 5.21
C HIS A 49 21.14 13.93 4.17
N LYS A 50 21.37 13.49 2.95
CA LYS A 50 20.41 13.60 1.87
C LYS A 50 19.18 12.73 2.10
N ARG A 51 18.01 13.18 1.57
CA ARG A 51 16.76 12.43 1.70
C ARG A 51 16.88 11.07 1.01
N ARG A 52 16.47 10.02 1.70
CA ARG A 52 16.45 8.64 1.21
C ARG A 52 15.06 8.07 1.35
N ILE A 53 14.69 7.21 0.40
CA ILE A 53 13.49 6.38 0.47
C ILE A 53 13.87 4.93 0.24
N LEU A 54 13.08 4.02 0.77
CA LEU A 54 13.21 2.60 0.50
C LEU A 54 11.94 2.11 -0.19
N THR A 55 12.12 1.39 -1.29
CA THR A 55 11.00 0.96 -2.14
C THR A 55 11.01 -0.55 -2.35
N SER A 56 9.81 -1.14 -2.43
CA SER A 56 9.62 -2.49 -2.94
C SER A 56 8.95 -2.44 -4.31
N PHE A 57 9.57 -3.01 -5.32
CA PHE A 57 9.06 -3.14 -6.67
C PHE A 57 8.46 -4.52 -6.87
N PHE A 58 7.21 -4.56 -7.32
CA PHE A 58 6.49 -5.74 -7.74
C PHE A 58 6.31 -5.67 -9.25
N LEU A 59 7.08 -6.47 -9.98
CA LEU A 59 7.20 -6.36 -11.43
C LEU A 59 6.49 -7.53 -12.11
N PRO A 60 5.41 -7.29 -12.89
CA PRO A 60 4.74 -8.33 -13.64
C PRO A 60 5.61 -8.80 -14.81
N PHE A 61 5.54 -10.09 -15.13
CA PHE A 61 6.14 -10.65 -16.32
C PHE A 61 5.40 -11.89 -16.80
N HIS A 62 5.54 -12.20 -18.07
CA HIS A 62 4.95 -13.38 -18.67
C HIS A 62 6.06 -14.34 -19.11
N GLU A 63 5.96 -15.59 -18.69
CA GLU A 63 6.78 -16.67 -19.21
C GLU A 63 5.90 -17.66 -19.99
N ASP A 64 6.29 -17.94 -21.23
CA ASP A 64 5.61 -18.95 -22.04
C ASP A 64 5.84 -20.34 -21.44
N GLN A 65 4.82 -20.91 -20.83
CA GLN A 65 4.63 -22.34 -20.55
C GLN A 65 5.49 -23.03 -19.46
N GLN A 66 6.16 -22.33 -18.56
CA GLN A 66 6.82 -22.99 -17.41
C GLN A 66 6.33 -22.43 -16.09
N GLU A 67 6.14 -23.34 -15.10
CA GLU A 67 6.05 -22.92 -13.70
C GLU A 67 7.30 -22.10 -13.36
N CYS A 68 7.13 -20.90 -12.82
CA CYS A 68 8.26 -20.07 -12.46
C CYS A 68 9.07 -20.71 -11.32
N GLU A 69 10.38 -20.47 -11.31
CA GLU A 69 11.19 -20.79 -10.13
C GLU A 69 10.77 -19.86 -8.99
N VAL A 70 10.24 -20.45 -7.90
CA VAL A 70 9.76 -19.68 -6.74
C VAL A 70 10.94 -19.03 -6.01
N ASP A 71 10.80 -17.76 -5.72
CA ASP A 71 11.65 -16.95 -4.84
C ASP A 71 10.84 -16.60 -3.59
N ARG A 72 11.04 -17.39 -2.53
CA ARG A 72 10.33 -17.23 -1.28
C ARG A 72 11.09 -16.31 -0.34
N ILE A 73 10.43 -15.28 0.17
CA ILE A 73 11.01 -14.30 1.08
C ILE A 73 10.17 -14.15 2.34
N ASP A 74 10.81 -13.78 3.45
CA ASP A 74 10.10 -13.37 4.65
C ASP A 74 9.19 -12.15 4.36
N TYR A 75 7.98 -12.14 4.93
CA TYR A 75 7.05 -11.00 4.81
C TYR A 75 7.66 -9.71 5.36
N MET A 76 8.44 -9.81 6.42
CA MET A 76 9.19 -8.70 7.02
C MET A 76 10.64 -9.08 7.30
N PRO A 77 11.59 -8.17 7.09
CA PRO A 77 12.97 -8.37 7.53
C PRO A 77 13.06 -8.38 9.08
N PRO A 78 14.11 -8.98 9.66
CA PRO A 78 14.14 -9.37 11.08
C PRO A 78 13.90 -8.25 12.09
N ARG A 79 14.47 -7.06 11.88
CA ARG A 79 14.30 -5.92 12.80
C ARG A 79 12.91 -5.29 12.70
N SER A 80 12.40 -5.23 11.48
CA SER A 80 11.02 -4.79 11.23
C SER A 80 10.03 -5.75 11.86
N LEU A 81 10.23 -7.07 11.71
CA LEU A 81 9.43 -8.12 12.34
C LEU A 81 9.36 -7.96 13.87
N GLU A 82 10.53 -7.81 14.52
CA GLU A 82 10.61 -7.61 15.97
C GLU A 82 9.83 -6.37 16.41
N THR A 83 10.08 -5.24 15.73
CA THR A 83 9.47 -3.95 16.07
C THR A 83 7.95 -3.97 15.87
N TYR A 84 7.47 -4.45 14.72
CA TYR A 84 6.03 -4.45 14.44
C TYR A 84 5.24 -5.50 15.22
N ASN A 85 5.84 -6.59 15.68
CA ASN A 85 5.21 -7.48 16.65
C ASN A 85 5.00 -6.80 18.02
N ILE A 86 5.93 -5.90 18.43
CA ILE A 86 5.74 -5.07 19.64
C ILE A 86 4.57 -4.09 19.43
N VAL A 87 4.50 -3.44 18.27
CA VAL A 87 3.38 -2.52 17.93
C VAL A 87 2.06 -3.28 17.89
N ALA A 88 1.98 -4.43 17.24
CA ALA A 88 0.79 -5.27 17.17
C ALA A 88 0.28 -5.61 18.58
N LYS A 89 1.19 -6.03 19.46
CA LYS A 89 0.84 -6.30 20.88
C LYS A 89 0.31 -5.05 21.60
N ALA A 90 0.87 -3.87 21.33
CA ALA A 90 0.39 -2.62 21.95
C ALA A 90 -1.02 -2.23 21.46
N LEU A 91 -1.39 -2.64 20.24
CA LEU A 91 -2.74 -2.50 19.67
C LEU A 91 -3.71 -3.61 20.14
N GLY A 92 -3.26 -4.54 20.98
CA GLY A 92 -4.08 -5.66 21.46
C GLY A 92 -4.17 -6.84 20.47
N LEU A 93 -3.39 -6.83 19.41
CA LEU A 93 -3.25 -7.94 18.46
C LEU A 93 -2.29 -9.03 19.02
N PRO A 94 -2.27 -10.25 18.44
CA PRO A 94 -1.30 -11.27 18.82
C PRO A 94 0.15 -10.76 18.73
N ASN A 95 0.98 -11.11 19.68
CA ASN A 95 2.40 -10.69 19.69
C ASN A 95 3.27 -11.41 18.64
N ASN A 96 2.69 -12.33 17.92
CA ASN A 96 3.29 -13.08 16.81
C ASN A 96 2.59 -12.81 15.46
N THR A 97 1.85 -11.70 15.36
CA THR A 97 1.04 -11.33 14.18
C THR A 97 1.79 -11.51 12.87
N PHE A 98 3.07 -11.13 12.81
CA PHE A 98 3.89 -11.20 11.60
C PHE A 98 4.85 -12.40 11.57
N GLN A 99 4.87 -13.21 12.63
CA GLN A 99 5.84 -14.31 12.74
C GLN A 99 5.56 -15.46 11.76
N GLY A 100 6.59 -15.91 11.04
CA GLY A 100 6.52 -17.06 10.15
C GLY A 100 5.69 -16.83 8.89
N LEU A 101 5.44 -15.57 8.52
CA LEU A 101 4.77 -15.19 7.28
C LEU A 101 5.82 -15.03 6.17
N GLU A 102 5.51 -15.55 4.99
CA GLU A 102 6.36 -15.52 3.79
C GLU A 102 5.53 -15.12 2.57
N LEU A 103 6.21 -14.61 1.54
CA LEU A 103 5.66 -14.30 0.23
C LEU A 103 6.38 -15.12 -0.83
N ASP A 104 5.63 -15.66 -1.79
CA ASP A 104 6.17 -16.37 -2.95
C ASP A 104 6.18 -15.43 -4.16
N PHE A 105 7.36 -15.20 -4.69
CA PHE A 105 7.59 -14.49 -5.95
C PHE A 105 8.20 -15.42 -6.99
N CYS A 106 8.34 -14.92 -8.20
CA CYS A 106 8.97 -15.65 -9.29
C CYS A 106 10.31 -15.03 -9.65
N LYS A 107 11.35 -15.87 -9.85
CA LYS A 107 12.61 -15.41 -10.44
C LYS A 107 12.41 -15.13 -11.91
N VAL A 108 12.87 -13.98 -12.36
CA VAL A 108 12.81 -13.59 -13.77
C VAL A 108 13.87 -14.34 -14.57
N SER A 109 13.48 -15.12 -15.56
CA SER A 109 14.39 -15.79 -16.49
C SER A 109 14.48 -15.13 -17.88
N SER A 110 13.45 -14.37 -18.27
CA SER A 110 13.35 -13.74 -19.58
C SER A 110 14.06 -12.39 -19.66
N LYS A 111 14.76 -12.16 -20.78
CA LYS A 111 15.43 -10.87 -21.07
C LYS A 111 14.51 -9.85 -21.74
N LYS A 112 13.38 -10.29 -22.33
CA LYS A 112 12.47 -9.39 -23.04
C LYS A 112 11.33 -9.03 -22.09
N GLN A 113 11.27 -7.76 -21.72
CA GLN A 113 10.26 -7.23 -20.82
C GLN A 113 9.34 -6.27 -21.58
N LEU A 114 8.08 -6.21 -21.16
CA LEU A 114 7.10 -5.24 -21.63
C LEU A 114 7.04 -4.08 -20.65
N ALA A 115 6.73 -2.88 -21.16
CA ALA A 115 6.40 -1.76 -20.32
C ALA A 115 4.97 -1.93 -19.76
N HIS A 116 4.81 -1.69 -18.47
CA HIS A 116 3.55 -1.79 -17.77
C HIS A 116 3.21 -0.45 -17.11
N PRO A 117 1.91 -0.12 -16.96
CA PRO A 117 1.49 1.04 -16.19
C PRO A 117 2.04 0.98 -14.76
N VAL A 118 2.30 2.14 -14.18
CA VAL A 118 2.94 2.27 -12.86
C VAL A 118 1.90 2.64 -11.81
N VAL A 119 1.90 1.92 -10.72
CA VAL A 119 1.06 2.18 -9.53
C VAL A 119 1.98 2.35 -8.33
N ILE A 120 1.85 3.47 -7.60
CA ILE A 120 2.68 3.77 -6.44
C ILE A 120 1.81 3.81 -5.20
N PHE A 121 2.23 3.09 -4.14
CA PHE A 121 1.57 3.06 -2.84
C PHE A 121 2.37 3.80 -1.78
N SER A 122 1.71 4.73 -1.08
CA SER A 122 2.22 5.39 0.12
C SER A 122 1.50 4.87 1.38
N PRO A 123 2.21 4.41 2.41
CA PRO A 123 1.62 3.87 3.63
C PRO A 123 1.11 4.97 4.56
N GLY A 124 0.34 4.58 5.59
CA GLY A 124 -0.08 5.45 6.67
C GLY A 124 1.08 5.98 7.52
N PHE A 125 0.78 6.90 8.40
CA PHE A 125 1.75 7.39 9.39
C PHE A 125 2.17 6.26 10.33
N SER A 126 3.44 6.19 10.69
CA SER A 126 4.05 5.09 11.48
C SER A 126 3.97 3.70 10.83
N SER A 127 3.38 3.58 9.63
CA SER A 127 3.27 2.36 8.87
C SER A 127 4.48 2.15 7.93
N SER A 128 4.54 1.01 7.28
CA SER A 128 5.62 0.64 6.35
C SER A 128 5.06 0.18 5.01
N ARG A 129 5.88 0.30 3.96
CA ARG A 129 5.64 -0.28 2.65
C ARG A 129 5.28 -1.78 2.70
N LEU A 130 5.70 -2.47 3.77
CA LEU A 130 5.54 -3.91 3.95
C LEU A 130 4.07 -4.29 4.24
N PHE A 131 3.28 -3.40 4.86
CA PHE A 131 1.90 -3.70 5.25
C PHE A 131 0.90 -3.82 4.10
N SER A 132 1.34 -3.60 2.86
CA SER A 132 0.53 -3.77 1.65
C SER A 132 1.28 -4.64 0.61
N SER A 133 2.15 -5.55 1.05
CA SER A 133 2.93 -6.40 0.15
C SER A 133 2.07 -7.42 -0.59
N ALA A 134 1.08 -8.04 0.06
CA ALA A 134 0.15 -8.97 -0.59
C ALA A 134 -0.80 -8.22 -1.55
N GLN A 135 -1.29 -7.06 -1.14
CA GLN A 135 -2.10 -6.17 -1.99
C GLN A 135 -1.31 -5.74 -3.24
N ALA A 136 -0.06 -5.31 -3.07
CA ALA A 136 0.81 -4.91 -4.18
C ALA A 136 1.12 -6.08 -5.12
N GLN A 137 1.40 -7.28 -4.59
CA GLN A 137 1.59 -8.49 -5.39
C GLN A 137 0.32 -8.83 -6.19
N SER A 138 -0.86 -8.75 -5.55
CA SER A 138 -2.14 -9.01 -6.21
C SER A 138 -2.35 -8.07 -7.39
N LEU A 139 -2.17 -6.77 -7.18
CA LEU A 139 -2.34 -5.77 -8.23
C LEU A 139 -1.27 -5.93 -9.34
N ALA A 140 -0.02 -6.22 -8.98
CA ALA A 140 1.04 -6.48 -9.95
C ALA A 140 0.74 -7.72 -10.82
N SER A 141 0.14 -8.76 -10.24
CA SER A 141 -0.25 -9.96 -10.98
C SER A 141 -1.36 -9.71 -12.01
N GLN A 142 -1.97 -8.53 -12.02
CA GLN A 142 -2.91 -8.08 -13.05
C GLN A 142 -2.25 -7.31 -14.19
N GLY A 143 -0.92 -7.13 -14.15
CA GLY A 143 -0.15 -6.53 -15.23
C GLY A 143 0.28 -5.09 -14.98
N TYR A 144 0.33 -4.65 -13.72
CA TYR A 144 0.84 -3.34 -13.32
C TYR A 144 2.20 -3.46 -12.64
N VAL A 145 3.11 -2.52 -12.88
CA VAL A 145 4.24 -2.34 -11.97
C VAL A 145 3.72 -1.66 -10.72
N VAL A 146 3.85 -2.32 -9.57
CA VAL A 146 3.45 -1.74 -8.29
C VAL A 146 4.69 -1.44 -7.46
N ILE A 147 4.73 -0.25 -6.86
CA ILE A 147 5.86 0.21 -6.04
C ILE A 147 5.32 0.69 -4.70
N THR A 148 5.73 0.04 -3.62
CA THR A 148 5.42 0.51 -2.27
C THR A 148 6.62 1.27 -1.68
N VAL A 149 6.36 2.35 -0.93
CA VAL A 149 7.41 3.30 -0.49
C VAL A 149 7.45 3.40 1.02
N ASP A 150 8.63 3.29 1.63
CA ASP A 150 8.86 3.75 3.00
C ASP A 150 9.36 5.19 3.00
N HIS A 151 8.81 5.99 3.91
CA HIS A 151 9.25 7.34 4.24
C HIS A 151 10.06 7.30 5.55
N PRO A 152 11.41 7.25 5.50
CA PRO A 152 12.25 7.16 6.70
C PRO A 152 11.97 8.29 7.70
N TYR A 153 12.12 7.96 8.99
CA TYR A 153 11.80 8.80 10.16
C TYR A 153 10.29 8.99 10.44
N GLU A 154 9.41 8.69 9.48
CA GLU A 154 7.96 8.70 9.71
C GLU A 154 7.41 7.29 9.96
N ALA A 155 7.89 6.27 9.22
CA ALA A 155 7.64 4.88 9.55
C ALA A 155 8.22 4.53 10.93
N THR A 156 7.56 3.67 11.69
CA THR A 156 8.07 3.20 13.00
C THR A 156 9.49 2.66 12.88
N ILE A 157 9.76 1.95 11.81
CA ILE A 157 11.09 1.43 11.45
C ILE A 157 11.20 1.30 9.93
N VAL A 158 12.35 1.66 9.39
CA VAL A 158 12.79 1.30 8.03
C VAL A 158 14.09 0.52 8.14
N GLU A 159 14.06 -0.73 7.71
CA GLU A 159 15.22 -1.62 7.67
C GLU A 159 15.71 -1.75 6.23
N PHE A 160 16.93 -1.27 5.98
CA PHE A 160 17.55 -1.28 4.67
C PHE A 160 18.21 -2.63 4.37
N PRO A 161 18.40 -3.01 3.09
CA PRO A 161 18.98 -4.30 2.71
C PRO A 161 20.40 -4.56 3.23
N ASP A 162 21.16 -3.52 3.56
CA ASP A 162 22.49 -3.61 4.14
C ASP A 162 22.48 -3.75 5.67
N GLY A 163 21.30 -3.85 6.29
CA GLY A 163 21.11 -3.99 7.73
C GLY A 163 21.08 -2.67 8.50
N ARG A 164 21.23 -1.51 7.83
CA ARG A 164 20.99 -0.22 8.47
C ARG A 164 19.52 -0.09 8.85
N VAL A 165 19.26 0.58 9.97
CA VAL A 165 17.91 0.81 10.49
C VAL A 165 17.72 2.30 10.77
N VAL A 166 16.57 2.82 10.36
CA VAL A 166 16.09 4.16 10.74
C VAL A 166 14.77 3.99 11.49
N TYR A 167 14.74 4.48 12.73
CA TYR A 167 13.53 4.49 13.55
C TYR A 167 12.76 5.80 13.37
N GLY A 168 11.47 5.74 13.55
CA GLY A 168 10.61 6.91 13.54
C GLY A 168 10.96 7.89 14.66
N VAL A 169 10.90 9.17 14.34
CA VAL A 169 11.18 10.27 15.30
C VAL A 169 9.94 10.77 16.00
N THR A 170 8.77 10.34 15.57
CA THR A 170 7.48 10.85 16.02
C THR A 170 6.75 9.86 16.91
N SER A 171 5.91 10.38 17.81
CA SER A 171 5.01 9.57 18.65
C SER A 171 3.89 8.93 17.80
N ALA A 172 3.19 7.95 18.34
CA ALA A 172 2.06 7.29 17.69
C ALA A 172 0.89 8.23 17.30
N ALA A 173 0.84 9.45 17.90
CA ALA A 173 -0.13 10.47 17.55
C ALA A 173 0.57 11.64 16.85
N ILE A 174 0.01 12.08 15.73
CA ILE A 174 0.50 13.19 14.92
C ILE A 174 -0.53 14.32 15.00
N ASP A 175 -0.07 15.55 15.25
CA ASP A 175 -0.92 16.75 15.15
C ASP A 175 -1.06 17.21 13.70
N ASP A 176 -2.02 18.10 13.46
CA ASP A 176 -2.35 18.58 12.13
C ASP A 176 -1.15 19.24 11.44
N GLU A 177 -0.37 20.07 12.16
CA GLU A 177 0.79 20.75 11.59
C GLU A 177 1.88 19.75 11.14
N THR A 178 2.13 18.72 11.95
CA THR A 178 3.09 17.68 11.62
C THR A 178 2.59 16.83 10.44
N ALA A 179 1.28 16.52 10.40
CA ALA A 179 0.67 15.79 9.29
C ALA A 179 0.77 16.56 7.96
N GLU A 180 0.48 17.86 7.96
CA GLU A 180 0.64 18.75 6.80
C GLU A 180 2.08 18.73 6.27
N LYS A 181 3.07 18.91 7.16
CA LYS A 181 4.49 18.86 6.79
C LYS A 181 4.88 17.49 6.22
N ALA A 182 4.39 16.41 6.83
CA ALA A 182 4.67 15.06 6.37
C ALA A 182 4.12 14.81 4.97
N VAL A 183 2.89 15.22 4.67
CA VAL A 183 2.28 15.10 3.34
C VAL A 183 3.13 15.82 2.28
N VAL A 184 3.65 17.02 2.58
CA VAL A 184 4.52 17.77 1.66
C VAL A 184 5.83 16.99 1.39
N VAL A 185 6.49 16.48 2.44
CA VAL A 185 7.74 15.72 2.28
C VAL A 185 7.50 14.43 1.49
N ARG A 186 6.42 13.70 1.79
CA ARG A 186 6.04 12.45 1.11
C ARG A 186 5.67 12.68 -0.34
N SER A 187 4.96 13.75 -0.66
CA SER A 187 4.64 14.08 -2.05
C SER A 187 5.90 14.34 -2.87
N GLN A 188 6.90 15.02 -2.30
CA GLN A 188 8.20 15.19 -2.93
C GLN A 188 8.98 13.87 -3.06
N ASP A 189 8.85 12.95 -2.11
CA ASP A 189 9.46 11.61 -2.20
C ASP A 189 8.87 10.81 -3.37
N ILE A 190 7.55 10.87 -3.57
CA ILE A 190 6.88 10.20 -4.69
C ILE A 190 7.25 10.84 -6.04
N SER A 191 7.24 12.18 -6.14
CA SER A 191 7.69 12.86 -7.38
C SER A 191 9.16 12.54 -7.71
N PHE A 192 10.03 12.50 -6.70
CA PHE A 192 11.41 12.06 -6.87
C PHE A 192 11.48 10.60 -7.36
N LEU A 193 10.68 9.69 -6.82
CA LEU A 193 10.59 8.32 -7.33
C LEU A 193 10.20 8.30 -8.79
N ILE A 194 9.18 9.06 -9.20
CA ILE A 194 8.73 9.17 -10.59
C ILE A 194 9.86 9.70 -11.51
N ASP A 195 10.68 10.64 -11.04
CA ASP A 195 11.86 11.11 -11.76
C ASP A 195 12.86 9.97 -11.99
N GLN A 196 13.15 9.17 -10.94
CA GLN A 196 14.08 8.03 -11.05
C GLN A 196 13.57 6.93 -11.99
N LEU A 197 12.24 6.70 -12.06
CA LEU A 197 11.64 5.76 -13.01
C LEU A 197 11.84 6.20 -14.47
N SER A 198 11.85 7.51 -14.73
CA SER A 198 12.12 8.08 -16.06
C SER A 198 13.59 7.93 -16.46
N GLU A 199 14.49 7.80 -15.48
CA GLU A 199 15.95 7.68 -15.64
C GLU A 199 16.43 6.25 -15.33
N THR A 200 15.78 5.24 -15.93
CA THR A 200 15.97 3.80 -15.65
C THR A 200 17.41 3.30 -15.50
N PRO A 201 18.46 3.86 -16.16
CA PRO A 201 19.83 3.41 -15.92
C PRO A 201 20.29 3.45 -14.47
N ASN A 202 19.68 4.32 -13.65
CA ASN A 202 20.00 4.45 -12.23
C ASN A 202 19.46 3.30 -11.38
N LEU A 203 18.43 2.59 -11.85
CA LEU A 203 17.80 1.47 -11.15
C LEU A 203 18.46 0.12 -11.46
N GLY A 204 19.23 0.04 -12.56
CA GLY A 204 19.89 -1.17 -13.01
C GLY A 204 19.14 -1.92 -14.13
N PRO A 205 19.80 -2.91 -14.76
CA PRO A 205 19.31 -3.54 -16.00
C PRO A 205 18.02 -4.36 -15.84
N SER A 206 17.64 -4.75 -14.63
CA SER A 206 16.39 -5.47 -14.36
C SER A 206 15.14 -4.61 -14.59
N PHE A 207 15.31 -3.29 -14.65
CA PHE A 207 14.24 -2.31 -14.78
C PHE A 207 14.10 -1.71 -16.18
N ASP A 208 15.04 -2.00 -17.08
CA ASP A 208 15.06 -1.43 -18.44
C ASP A 208 13.77 -1.74 -19.21
N GLY A 209 13.09 -0.68 -19.66
CA GLY A 209 11.88 -0.77 -20.49
C GLY A 209 10.66 -1.33 -19.75
N ARG A 210 10.65 -1.35 -18.40
CA ARG A 210 9.57 -1.89 -17.60
C ARG A 210 8.42 -0.91 -17.34
N PHE A 211 8.64 0.41 -17.45
CA PHE A 211 7.71 1.43 -17.00
C PHE A 211 7.03 2.14 -18.17
N ASP A 212 5.71 2.11 -18.23
CA ASP A 212 4.91 3.01 -19.07
C ASP A 212 4.68 4.32 -18.31
N MET A 213 5.60 5.26 -18.47
CA MET A 213 5.58 6.55 -17.81
C MET A 213 4.44 7.47 -18.24
N SER A 214 3.65 7.09 -19.25
CA SER A 214 2.42 7.79 -19.62
C SER A 214 1.21 7.38 -18.78
N LYS A 215 1.37 6.37 -17.90
CA LYS A 215 0.31 5.77 -17.10
C LYS A 215 0.77 5.60 -15.65
N ILE A 216 0.64 6.65 -14.87
CA ILE A 216 1.02 6.66 -13.45
C ILE A 216 -0.22 6.91 -12.59
N PHE A 217 -0.43 6.06 -11.60
CA PHE A 217 -1.46 6.17 -10.59
C PHE A 217 -0.84 6.08 -9.19
N VAL A 218 -1.29 6.92 -8.26
CA VAL A 218 -0.82 6.92 -6.88
C VAL A 218 -1.99 6.63 -5.95
N TYR A 219 -1.80 5.72 -5.01
CA TYR A 219 -2.78 5.47 -3.96
C TYR A 219 -2.09 5.33 -2.61
N GLY A 220 -2.86 5.41 -1.54
CA GLY A 220 -2.29 5.25 -0.22
C GLY A 220 -3.33 5.01 0.87
N HIS A 221 -2.85 4.59 2.02
CA HIS A 221 -3.66 4.37 3.21
C HIS A 221 -3.43 5.50 4.20
N SER A 222 -4.51 6.01 4.83
CA SER A 222 -4.40 7.01 5.89
C SER A 222 -3.64 8.27 5.41
N LEU A 223 -2.57 8.70 6.08
CA LEU A 223 -1.72 9.79 5.63
C LEU A 223 -1.14 9.56 4.21
N GLY A 224 -0.99 8.31 3.79
CA GLY A 224 -0.60 7.95 2.43
C GLY A 224 -1.67 8.28 1.40
N GLY A 225 -2.96 8.20 1.77
CA GLY A 225 -4.07 8.65 0.94
C GLY A 225 -4.05 10.16 0.71
N ALA A 226 -3.84 10.95 1.79
CA ALA A 226 -3.61 12.38 1.69
C ALA A 226 -2.37 12.70 0.83
N THR A 227 -1.31 11.88 0.95
CA THR A 227 -0.12 11.98 0.09
C THR A 227 -0.47 11.77 -1.37
N SER A 228 -1.31 10.75 -1.69
CA SER A 228 -1.72 10.49 -3.08
C SER A 228 -2.45 11.67 -3.71
N ALA A 229 -3.34 12.32 -2.93
CA ALA A 229 -4.03 13.53 -3.37
C ALA A 229 -3.05 14.69 -3.63
N GLN A 230 -2.11 14.92 -2.69
CA GLN A 230 -1.12 16.01 -2.83
C GLN A 230 -0.15 15.77 -3.99
N VAL A 231 0.21 14.50 -4.29
CA VAL A 231 1.03 14.16 -5.46
C VAL A 231 0.24 14.42 -6.74
N ALA A 232 -1.02 13.95 -6.83
CA ALA A 232 -1.87 14.18 -7.98
C ALA A 232 -2.15 15.68 -8.24
N PHE A 233 -2.07 16.52 -7.19
CA PHE A 233 -2.17 17.98 -7.30
C PHE A 233 -0.89 18.62 -7.82
N ASN A 234 0.29 18.11 -7.44
CA ASN A 234 1.58 18.75 -7.71
C ASN A 234 2.31 18.20 -8.95
N ASP A 235 1.94 17.01 -9.44
CA ASP A 235 2.69 16.29 -10.47
C ASP A 235 1.76 15.88 -11.64
N ASP A 236 1.83 16.62 -12.73
CA ASP A 236 0.98 16.43 -13.91
C ASP A 236 1.17 15.07 -14.62
N ARG A 237 2.19 14.29 -14.24
CA ARG A 237 2.42 12.92 -14.75
C ARG A 237 1.46 11.90 -14.13
N VAL A 238 0.86 12.24 -12.97
CA VAL A 238 -0.07 11.36 -12.24
C VAL A 238 -1.48 11.55 -12.78
N LEU A 239 -2.04 10.48 -13.34
CA LEU A 239 -3.35 10.50 -14.00
C LEU A 239 -4.53 10.52 -13.04
N GLY A 240 -4.31 10.19 -11.77
CA GLY A 240 -5.33 10.17 -10.73
C GLY A 240 -4.82 9.57 -9.43
N GLY A 241 -5.63 9.64 -8.39
CA GLY A 241 -5.27 9.13 -7.07
C GLY A 241 -6.40 8.37 -6.39
N LEU A 242 -6.05 7.62 -5.33
CA LEU A 242 -7.02 6.97 -4.46
C LEU A 242 -6.54 7.03 -3.00
N ASP A 243 -7.47 7.37 -2.14
CA ASP A 243 -7.32 7.39 -0.69
C ASP A 243 -8.06 6.22 -0.04
N LEU A 244 -7.33 5.41 0.72
CA LEU A 244 -7.89 4.39 1.59
C LEU A 244 -7.95 4.94 3.03
N ASP A 245 -9.08 5.46 3.42
CA ASP A 245 -9.44 5.93 4.75
C ASP A 245 -8.51 7.00 5.35
N GLY A 246 -8.04 7.92 4.51
CA GLY A 246 -7.11 8.97 4.92
C GLY A 246 -7.77 10.32 5.17
N ALA A 247 -7.28 11.01 6.19
CA ALA A 247 -7.61 12.39 6.43
C ALA A 247 -6.87 13.30 5.45
N LEU A 248 -7.57 13.89 4.48
CA LEU A 248 -6.97 14.72 3.45
C LEU A 248 -6.29 15.98 4.05
N ARG A 249 -5.07 16.19 3.62
CA ARG A 249 -4.16 17.23 4.12
C ARG A 249 -3.43 17.90 2.94
N GLY A 250 -2.78 19.02 3.22
CA GLY A 250 -2.03 19.76 2.22
C GLY A 250 -2.90 20.75 1.44
N SER A 251 -2.28 21.51 0.54
CA SER A 251 -2.96 22.51 -0.27
C SER A 251 -4.09 21.93 -1.12
N VAL A 252 -4.00 20.67 -1.52
CA VAL A 252 -5.04 19.97 -2.26
C VAL A 252 -6.38 19.92 -1.51
N SER A 253 -6.37 19.88 -0.18
CA SER A 253 -7.58 19.87 0.64
C SER A 253 -8.36 21.20 0.54
N GLU A 254 -7.69 22.29 0.17
CA GLU A 254 -8.30 23.61 -0.04
C GLU A 254 -8.64 23.87 -1.51
N ASP A 255 -7.74 23.47 -2.43
CA ASP A 255 -7.81 23.80 -3.86
C ASP A 255 -8.56 22.76 -4.69
N GLY A 256 -8.66 21.51 -4.20
CA GLY A 256 -9.29 20.38 -4.92
C GLY A 256 -8.43 19.86 -6.06
N LEU A 257 -8.99 18.95 -6.89
CA LEU A 257 -8.31 18.29 -8.00
C LEU A 257 -9.11 18.36 -9.30
N ASP A 258 -8.40 18.46 -10.42
CA ASP A 258 -8.97 18.35 -11.77
C ASP A 258 -8.86 16.94 -12.36
N VAL A 259 -7.96 16.10 -11.81
CA VAL A 259 -7.78 14.70 -12.21
C VAL A 259 -8.72 13.78 -11.42
N PRO A 260 -9.00 12.55 -11.92
CA PRO A 260 -9.81 11.59 -11.19
C PRO A 260 -9.27 11.29 -9.79
N PHE A 261 -10.18 11.28 -8.80
CA PHE A 261 -9.81 10.93 -7.43
C PHE A 261 -10.90 10.12 -6.73
N PHE A 262 -10.49 9.06 -6.06
CA PHE A 262 -11.36 8.09 -5.41
C PHE A 262 -11.06 8.04 -3.91
N VAL A 263 -12.11 7.98 -3.10
CA VAL A 263 -12.00 7.83 -1.65
C VAL A 263 -12.73 6.57 -1.23
N VAL A 264 -12.07 5.71 -0.48
CA VAL A 264 -12.65 4.52 0.14
C VAL A 264 -12.52 4.68 1.64
N SER A 265 -13.63 4.69 2.36
CA SER A 265 -13.67 4.93 3.80
C SER A 265 -14.17 3.71 4.57
N GLN A 266 -13.85 3.67 5.85
CA GLN A 266 -14.43 2.71 6.78
C GLN A 266 -15.91 3.04 7.04
N GLU A 267 -16.65 2.06 7.56
CA GLU A 267 -18.07 2.18 7.92
C GLU A 267 -18.34 3.40 8.82
N GLY A 268 -19.36 4.19 8.46
CA GLY A 268 -19.84 5.35 9.23
C GLY A 268 -18.99 6.61 9.13
N THR A 269 -17.83 6.61 8.47
CA THR A 269 -16.96 7.79 8.37
C THR A 269 -17.58 8.93 7.55
N PRO A 270 -18.23 8.71 6.40
CA PRO A 270 -18.83 9.79 5.63
C PRO A 270 -19.90 10.59 6.40
N ASP A 271 -20.64 9.92 7.28
CA ASP A 271 -21.68 10.55 8.10
C ASP A 271 -21.12 11.34 9.28
N THR A 272 -19.94 10.97 9.77
CA THR A 272 -19.33 11.54 10.98
C THR A 272 -18.31 12.64 10.70
N THR A 273 -17.79 12.72 9.45
CA THR A 273 -16.73 13.67 9.10
C THR A 273 -17.17 14.60 7.96
N SER A 274 -17.46 15.83 8.33
CA SER A 274 -17.78 16.92 7.35
C SER A 274 -16.63 17.18 6.35
N TYR A 275 -15.42 16.68 6.64
CA TYR A 275 -14.26 17.00 5.85
C TYR A 275 -14.13 16.14 4.57
N PHE A 276 -14.54 14.90 4.54
CA PHE A 276 -14.66 14.15 3.29
C PHE A 276 -15.60 14.86 2.33
N LYS A 277 -16.79 15.27 2.80
CA LYS A 277 -17.72 16.03 1.98
C LYS A 277 -17.12 17.34 1.49
N GLY A 278 -16.45 18.11 2.36
CA GLY A 278 -15.82 19.35 1.99
C GLY A 278 -14.73 19.20 0.93
N PHE A 279 -14.02 18.08 0.90
CA PHE A 279 -13.06 17.77 -0.15
C PHE A 279 -13.75 17.28 -1.44
N MET A 280 -14.71 16.35 -1.35
CA MET A 280 -15.45 15.85 -2.51
C MET A 280 -16.10 16.98 -3.30
N ASP A 281 -16.64 17.99 -2.61
CA ASP A 281 -17.22 19.19 -3.24
C ASP A 281 -16.21 20.02 -4.05
N LYS A 282 -14.91 19.90 -3.76
CA LYS A 282 -13.82 20.61 -4.45
C LYS A 282 -13.20 19.83 -5.61
N LEU A 283 -13.50 18.52 -5.72
CA LEU A 283 -13.05 17.70 -6.85
C LEU A 283 -13.84 18.07 -8.12
N ARG A 284 -13.14 18.43 -9.16
CA ARG A 284 -13.69 18.81 -10.48
C ARG A 284 -13.54 17.71 -11.53
N GLY A 285 -12.60 16.78 -11.32
CA GLY A 285 -12.46 15.57 -12.13
C GLY A 285 -13.42 14.46 -11.73
N PRO A 286 -13.41 13.32 -12.43
CA PRO A 286 -14.15 12.12 -12.03
C PRO A 286 -13.87 11.74 -10.59
N LYS A 287 -14.91 11.37 -9.83
CA LYS A 287 -14.79 11.09 -8.40
C LYS A 287 -15.75 10.03 -7.92
N MET A 288 -15.35 9.32 -6.87
CA MET A 288 -16.24 8.47 -6.07
C MET A 288 -15.83 8.54 -4.60
N LEU A 289 -16.86 8.49 -3.73
CA LEU A 289 -16.70 8.21 -2.31
C LEU A 289 -17.42 6.90 -2.00
N LEU A 290 -16.66 5.93 -1.50
CA LEU A 290 -17.12 4.59 -1.16
C LEU A 290 -17.00 4.38 0.34
N GLU A 291 -17.95 3.62 0.90
CA GLU A 291 -17.89 3.09 2.25
C GLU A 291 -17.93 1.56 2.19
N ILE A 292 -17.14 0.89 3.04
CA ILE A 292 -17.14 -0.57 3.11
C ILE A 292 -17.60 -1.02 4.49
N ASP A 293 -18.69 -1.79 4.52
CA ASP A 293 -19.29 -2.30 5.75
C ASP A 293 -18.35 -3.23 6.52
N GLY A 294 -18.41 -3.17 7.84
CA GLY A 294 -17.64 -4.03 8.73
C GLY A 294 -16.15 -3.72 8.77
N THR A 295 -15.73 -2.57 8.25
CA THR A 295 -14.32 -2.14 8.25
C THR A 295 -14.00 -1.15 9.36
N GLU A 296 -12.73 -1.11 9.74
CA GLU A 296 -12.09 -0.13 10.62
C GLU A 296 -10.82 0.40 9.90
N HIS A 297 -10.20 1.43 10.45
CA HIS A 297 -9.07 2.12 9.82
C HIS A 297 -7.96 1.20 9.29
N LEU A 298 -7.60 0.15 10.01
CA LEU A 298 -6.55 -0.80 9.60
C LEU A 298 -7.05 -1.96 8.73
N SER A 299 -8.32 -1.93 8.30
CA SER A 299 -8.86 -2.95 7.38
C SER A 299 -8.29 -2.84 5.96
N PHE A 300 -7.75 -1.68 5.59
CA PHE A 300 -7.32 -1.37 4.21
C PHE A 300 -5.87 -1.73 3.89
N VAL A 301 -5.18 -2.39 4.83
CA VAL A 301 -3.83 -2.94 4.65
C VAL A 301 -3.88 -4.47 4.80
N ASP A 302 -2.75 -5.16 4.65
CA ASP A 302 -2.72 -6.63 4.69
C ASP A 302 -3.10 -7.24 6.06
N LEU A 303 -3.15 -6.47 7.15
CA LEU A 303 -3.33 -6.98 8.51
C LEU A 303 -4.53 -7.94 8.69
N PRO A 304 -5.75 -7.66 8.21
CA PRO A 304 -6.86 -8.60 8.30
C PRO A 304 -6.58 -9.91 7.58
N LEU A 305 -6.01 -9.84 6.37
CA LEU A 305 -5.60 -11.02 5.62
C LEU A 305 -4.59 -11.86 6.40
N LEU A 306 -3.53 -11.23 6.93
CA LEU A 306 -2.47 -11.91 7.69
C LEU A 306 -3.03 -12.66 8.90
N LEU A 307 -3.94 -12.04 9.66
CA LEU A 307 -4.58 -12.69 10.80
C LEU A 307 -5.55 -13.81 10.39
N SER A 308 -6.24 -13.67 9.27
CA SER A 308 -7.14 -14.71 8.75
C SER A 308 -6.42 -15.99 8.30
N LEU A 309 -5.12 -15.92 8.04
CA LEU A 309 -4.29 -17.06 7.67
C LEU A 309 -3.72 -17.82 8.89
N ARG A 310 -3.97 -17.33 10.11
CA ARG A 310 -3.41 -17.90 11.34
C ARG A 310 -4.43 -18.73 12.09
N ASP A 311 -4.06 -19.99 12.37
CA ASP A 311 -4.87 -20.92 13.18
C ASP A 311 -4.61 -20.77 14.69
N ASP A 312 -3.57 -20.00 15.07
CA ASP A 312 -3.10 -19.87 16.46
C ASP A 312 -3.61 -18.61 17.18
N VAL A 313 -4.58 -17.89 16.59
CA VAL A 313 -5.21 -16.72 17.19
C VAL A 313 -6.22 -17.14 18.25
N SER A 314 -5.99 -16.72 19.50
CA SER A 314 -6.89 -17.05 20.61
C SER A 314 -8.28 -16.41 20.43
N PRO A 315 -9.38 -17.17 20.65
CA PRO A 315 -10.75 -16.63 20.57
C PRO A 315 -11.00 -15.42 21.49
N GLU A 316 -10.30 -15.33 22.62
CA GLU A 316 -10.42 -14.21 23.56
C GLU A 316 -9.95 -12.87 22.95
N LEU A 317 -9.12 -12.90 21.92
CA LEU A 317 -8.64 -11.70 21.21
C LEU A 317 -9.62 -11.22 20.13
N GLN A 318 -10.61 -12.00 19.73
CA GLN A 318 -11.53 -11.65 18.64
C GLN A 318 -12.25 -10.30 18.85
N PRO A 319 -12.74 -9.93 20.05
CA PRO A 319 -13.35 -8.61 20.25
C PRO A 319 -12.37 -7.45 20.05
N MET A 320 -11.09 -7.63 20.42
CA MET A 320 -10.06 -6.61 20.21
C MET A 320 -9.65 -6.52 18.74
N ILE A 321 -9.53 -7.66 18.07
CA ILE A 321 -9.24 -7.73 16.62
C ILE A 321 -10.36 -7.01 15.86
N ALA A 322 -11.63 -7.29 16.19
CA ALA A 322 -12.76 -6.62 15.55
C ALA A 322 -12.79 -5.10 15.78
N MET A 323 -12.35 -4.63 16.94
CA MET A 323 -12.23 -3.20 17.25
C MET A 323 -11.12 -2.49 16.42
N VAL A 324 -10.07 -3.22 16.04
CA VAL A 324 -8.90 -2.66 15.35
C VAL A 324 -8.96 -2.86 13.84
N LEU A 325 -9.51 -4.00 13.41
CA LEU A 325 -9.50 -4.45 12.01
C LEU A 325 -10.89 -4.63 11.41
N GLY A 326 -11.95 -4.28 12.14
CA GLY A 326 -13.31 -4.51 11.70
C GLY A 326 -13.79 -5.96 11.87
N THR A 327 -15.00 -6.20 11.43
CA THR A 327 -15.69 -7.50 11.52
C THR A 327 -15.72 -8.27 10.20
N ILE A 328 -15.33 -7.62 9.10
CA ILE A 328 -15.27 -8.23 7.78
C ILE A 328 -14.18 -9.31 7.73
N ASP A 329 -14.44 -10.39 7.00
CA ASP A 329 -13.44 -11.45 6.80
C ASP A 329 -12.17 -10.91 6.12
N GLY A 330 -10.99 -11.31 6.61
CA GLY A 330 -9.72 -10.76 6.16
C GLY A 330 -9.39 -11.06 4.69
N LYS A 331 -9.80 -12.21 4.15
CA LYS A 331 -9.65 -12.52 2.72
C LYS A 331 -10.66 -11.73 1.90
N ARG A 332 -11.88 -11.58 2.42
CA ARG A 332 -12.94 -10.83 1.74
C ARG A 332 -12.56 -9.36 1.56
N ILE A 333 -12.05 -8.68 2.60
CA ILE A 333 -11.63 -7.28 2.45
C ILE A 333 -10.44 -7.15 1.51
N ALA A 334 -9.49 -8.08 1.52
CA ALA A 334 -8.39 -8.10 0.55
C ALA A 334 -8.90 -8.22 -0.89
N ASP A 335 -9.90 -9.08 -1.15
CA ASP A 335 -10.54 -9.20 -2.46
C ASP A 335 -11.25 -7.91 -2.87
N ILE A 336 -12.02 -7.29 -1.96
CA ILE A 336 -12.77 -6.05 -2.25
C ILE A 336 -11.80 -4.91 -2.60
N VAL A 337 -10.78 -4.67 -1.79
CA VAL A 337 -9.82 -3.58 -2.01
C VAL A 337 -9.06 -3.80 -3.33
N ASN A 338 -8.59 -5.03 -3.61
CA ASN A 338 -7.91 -5.32 -4.86
C ASN A 338 -8.83 -5.17 -6.10
N ASN A 339 -10.10 -5.53 -5.98
CA ASN A 339 -11.09 -5.31 -7.04
C ASN A 339 -11.31 -3.81 -7.30
N ILE A 340 -11.48 -3.00 -6.26
CA ILE A 340 -11.62 -1.55 -6.39
C ILE A 340 -10.37 -0.95 -7.07
N LEU A 341 -9.16 -1.31 -6.62
CA LEU A 341 -7.92 -0.85 -7.24
C LEU A 341 -7.83 -1.26 -8.72
N SER A 342 -8.24 -2.48 -9.06
CA SER A 342 -8.29 -2.96 -10.44
C SER A 342 -9.29 -2.18 -11.30
N MET A 343 -10.47 -1.89 -10.78
CA MET A 343 -11.49 -1.10 -11.48
C MET A 343 -11.02 0.34 -11.71
N VAL A 344 -10.41 0.96 -10.69
CA VAL A 344 -9.87 2.32 -10.77
C VAL A 344 -8.71 2.40 -11.77
N THR A 345 -7.78 1.45 -11.73
CA THR A 345 -6.67 1.40 -12.71
C THR A 345 -7.17 1.18 -14.14
N SER A 346 -8.18 0.32 -14.33
CA SER A 346 -8.83 0.09 -15.62
C SER A 346 -9.53 1.36 -16.13
N PHE A 347 -10.20 2.09 -15.24
CA PHE A 347 -10.81 3.38 -15.57
C PHE A 347 -9.76 4.41 -16.00
N LEU A 348 -8.69 4.58 -15.20
CA LEU A 348 -7.66 5.58 -15.46
C LEU A 348 -6.82 5.28 -16.72
N PHE A 349 -6.48 4.02 -16.94
CA PHE A 349 -5.52 3.63 -17.99
C PHE A 349 -6.18 3.20 -19.31
N GLU A 350 -7.45 2.77 -19.24
CA GLU A 350 -8.15 2.19 -20.39
C GLU A 350 -9.50 2.89 -20.69
N GLY A 351 -9.95 3.82 -19.81
CA GLY A 351 -11.23 4.51 -19.94
C GLY A 351 -12.46 3.62 -19.65
N LYS A 352 -12.29 2.48 -18.96
CA LYS A 352 -13.36 1.53 -18.67
C LYS A 352 -14.05 1.87 -17.36
N ALA A 353 -15.26 2.45 -17.43
CA ALA A 353 -16.04 2.83 -16.25
C ALA A 353 -17.09 1.79 -15.84
N GLU A 354 -17.40 0.80 -16.69
CA GLU A 354 -18.57 -0.09 -16.50
C GLU A 354 -18.58 -0.79 -15.13
N SER A 355 -17.43 -1.32 -14.68
CA SER A 355 -17.33 -2.01 -13.38
C SER A 355 -17.50 -1.04 -12.21
N LEU A 356 -16.99 0.19 -12.30
CA LEU A 356 -17.21 1.23 -11.28
C LEU A 356 -18.67 1.67 -11.22
N CYS A 357 -19.37 1.67 -12.37
CA CYS A 357 -20.79 2.00 -12.40
C CYS A 357 -21.68 0.94 -11.73
N LYS A 358 -21.24 -0.32 -11.68
CA LYS A 358 -21.97 -1.46 -11.14
C LYS A 358 -21.45 -1.93 -9.78
N LEU A 359 -20.49 -1.24 -9.19
CA LEU A 359 -19.74 -1.71 -8.02
C LEU A 359 -20.65 -2.10 -6.85
N GLU A 360 -21.66 -1.28 -6.51
CA GLU A 360 -22.60 -1.54 -5.43
C GLU A 360 -23.56 -2.70 -5.71
N ASP A 361 -23.79 -3.03 -6.99
CA ASP A 361 -24.61 -4.19 -7.39
C ASP A 361 -23.81 -5.50 -7.32
N GLU A 362 -22.48 -5.43 -7.51
CA GLU A 362 -21.57 -6.58 -7.57
C GLU A 362 -20.93 -6.91 -6.23
N VAL A 363 -20.79 -5.92 -5.32
CA VAL A 363 -20.11 -6.05 -4.03
C VAL A 363 -21.03 -5.55 -2.91
N ALA A 364 -21.69 -6.47 -2.25
CA ALA A 364 -22.74 -6.18 -1.27
C ALA A 364 -22.27 -5.36 -0.04
N GLU A 365 -20.98 -5.44 0.29
CA GLU A 365 -20.38 -4.70 1.41
C GLU A 365 -19.99 -3.27 1.05
N VAL A 366 -20.13 -2.87 -0.23
CA VAL A 366 -19.76 -1.52 -0.69
C VAL A 366 -20.99 -0.66 -0.86
N THR A 367 -21.00 0.50 -0.21
CA THR A 367 -21.95 1.57 -0.41
C THR A 367 -21.30 2.70 -1.21
N VAL A 368 -21.92 3.11 -2.32
CA VAL A 368 -21.51 4.30 -3.08
C VAL A 368 -22.18 5.52 -2.48
N VAL A 369 -21.42 6.30 -1.70
CA VAL A 369 -21.91 7.53 -1.04
C VAL A 369 -22.03 8.69 -2.03
N GLU A 370 -21.06 8.82 -2.93
CA GLU A 370 -21.04 9.82 -4.00
C GLU A 370 -20.35 9.23 -5.24
N ARG A 371 -20.91 9.50 -6.43
CA ARG A 371 -20.31 9.10 -7.72
C ARG A 371 -20.56 10.16 -8.78
N ASP A 372 -19.49 10.66 -9.37
CA ASP A 372 -19.50 11.46 -10.59
C ASP A 372 -18.33 11.02 -11.49
N LEU A 373 -18.64 10.22 -12.48
CA LEU A 373 -17.67 9.75 -13.48
C LEU A 373 -17.83 10.47 -14.83
N ASN A 374 -18.21 11.76 -14.80
CA ASN A 374 -18.41 12.64 -15.97
C ASN A 374 -19.41 12.06 -16.98
N GLY A 375 -20.51 11.48 -16.48
CA GLY A 375 -21.59 10.96 -17.34
C GLY A 375 -21.30 9.65 -18.06
N THR A 376 -20.26 8.91 -17.64
CA THR A 376 -19.90 7.60 -18.23
C THR A 376 -20.80 6.47 -17.73
N CYS A 377 -21.45 6.63 -16.57
CA CYS A 377 -22.48 5.71 -16.10
C CYS A 377 -23.83 6.11 -16.74
N SER A 378 -24.40 5.22 -17.55
CA SER A 378 -25.80 5.36 -17.97
C SER A 378 -26.71 4.95 -16.82
N ASP A 379 -27.73 5.76 -16.53
CA ASP A 379 -28.82 5.46 -15.61
C ASP A 379 -29.59 4.21 -16.03
#